data_27cd27b81a5bd892a6526372164df44e
#
_entry.id   27cd27b81a5bd892a6526372164df44e
#
_cell.length_a   1.000
_cell.length_b   1.000
_cell.length_c   1.000
_cell.angle_alpha   90.00
_cell.angle_beta   90.00
_cell.angle_gamma   90.00
#
_symmetry.space_group_name_H-M   'P 1'
#
loop_
_entity.id
_entity.type
_entity.pdbx_description
1 polymer ?
#
loop_
_entity_poly.entity_id
_entity_poly.type
_entity_poly.pdbx_seq_one_letter_code
_entity_poly.pdbx_strand_id
1 'polypeptide(L)'
;MRILLTGGSGFIGSHIALLLLEKGYDVLILDSFVNSSTEAIQAIKSYLDNRNIPYKLGIINGDIRDKSILYDIFSNAVNDCNPIQSVIHLAGLKSVSESFLNPLHYWDVNVCGTQNLLAVMKEYECFSIVFSSSATIYGLTKSIPISEDHKLSPINP
;
A
#
# COMPACT_ATOMS: atom_id res chain seq x y z
N MET A 1 1.55 17.56 4.02
CA MET A 1 1.06 16.30 4.56
C MET A 1 1.85 15.16 3.92
N ARG A 2 2.46 14.28 4.74
CA ARG A 2 3.22 13.09 4.27
C ARG A 2 2.30 11.87 4.33
N ILE A 3 2.27 11.11 3.24
CA ILE A 3 1.45 9.89 3.09
C ILE A 3 2.38 8.71 2.83
N LEU A 4 2.24 7.64 3.60
CA LEU A 4 2.88 6.36 3.32
C LEU A 4 1.96 5.55 2.39
N LEU A 5 2.50 5.12 1.25
CA LEU A 5 1.81 4.30 0.26
C LEU A 5 2.51 2.94 0.19
N THR A 6 1.94 1.92 0.81
CA THR A 6 2.48 0.55 0.72
C THR A 6 1.98 -0.13 -0.55
N GLY A 7 2.85 -0.84 -1.26
CA GLY A 7 2.54 -1.38 -2.59
C GLY A 7 2.43 -0.29 -3.67
N GLY A 8 3.11 0.84 -3.43
CA GLY A 8 3.00 2.03 -4.27
C GLY A 8 3.63 1.90 -5.66
N SER A 9 4.47 0.89 -5.89
CA SER A 9 5.07 0.61 -7.20
C SER A 9 4.21 -0.31 -8.07
N GLY A 10 3.14 -0.87 -7.51
CA GLY A 10 2.17 -1.67 -8.26
C GLY A 10 1.27 -0.83 -9.17
N PHE A 11 0.42 -1.49 -9.96
CA PHE A 11 -0.45 -0.82 -10.94
C PHE A 11 -1.32 0.27 -10.33
N ILE A 12 -2.13 -0.05 -9.32
CA ILE A 12 -3.00 0.94 -8.65
C ILE A 12 -2.16 1.95 -7.88
N GLY A 13 -1.13 1.48 -7.16
CA GLY A 13 -0.28 2.31 -6.32
C GLY A 13 0.43 3.41 -7.09
N SER A 14 0.97 3.11 -8.26
CA SER A 14 1.66 4.09 -9.11
C SER A 14 0.74 5.22 -9.59
N HIS A 15 -0.51 4.90 -9.96
CA HIS A 15 -1.50 5.91 -10.33
C HIS A 15 -1.91 6.79 -9.15
N ILE A 16 -2.09 6.20 -7.96
CA ILE A 16 -2.38 6.96 -6.74
C ILE A 16 -1.19 7.84 -6.36
N ALA A 17 0.04 7.32 -6.45
CA ALA A 17 1.26 8.09 -6.18
C ALA A 17 1.32 9.33 -7.08
N LEU A 18 1.11 9.18 -8.38
CA LEU A 18 1.09 10.30 -9.32
C LEU A 18 0.07 11.37 -8.92
N LEU A 19 -1.18 10.97 -8.68
CA LEU A 19 -2.25 11.91 -8.31
C LEU A 19 -1.97 12.65 -7.00
N LEU A 20 -1.38 11.97 -6.01
CA LEU A 20 -0.99 12.59 -4.74
C LEU A 20 0.14 13.61 -4.94
N LEU A 21 1.14 13.27 -5.74
CA LEU A 21 2.26 14.15 -6.05
C LEU A 21 1.82 15.40 -6.82
N GLU A 22 0.92 15.26 -7.81
CA GLU A 22 0.33 16.39 -8.52
C GLU A 22 -0.46 17.34 -7.61
N LYS A 23 -1.03 16.78 -6.52
CA LYS A 23 -1.73 17.57 -5.49
C LYS A 23 -0.79 18.17 -4.44
N GLY A 24 0.52 17.96 -4.56
CA GLY A 24 1.53 18.52 -3.66
C GLY A 24 1.69 17.77 -2.33
N TYR A 25 1.20 16.55 -2.23
CA TYR A 25 1.48 15.70 -1.07
C TYR A 25 2.94 15.19 -1.10
N ASP A 26 3.51 14.99 0.08
CA ASP A 26 4.78 14.29 0.26
C ASP A 26 4.48 12.78 0.32
N VAL A 27 4.93 12.03 -0.67
CA VAL A 27 4.63 10.61 -0.82
C VAL A 27 5.85 9.76 -0.50
N LEU A 28 5.68 8.82 0.40
CA LEU A 28 6.67 7.81 0.73
C LEU A 28 6.14 6.44 0.31
N ILE A 29 6.82 5.76 -0.61
CA ILE A 29 6.45 4.45 -1.11
C ILE A 29 7.25 3.39 -0.35
N LEU A 30 6.57 2.40 0.21
CA LEU A 30 7.14 1.14 0.68
C LEU A 30 6.68 0.02 -0.26
N ASP A 31 7.62 -0.65 -0.92
CA ASP A 31 7.32 -1.75 -1.83
C ASP A 31 8.43 -2.79 -1.79
N SER A 32 8.09 -4.06 -1.84
CA SER A 32 9.06 -5.16 -1.85
C SER A 32 9.55 -5.52 -3.26
N PHE A 33 8.91 -4.96 -4.28
CA PHE A 33 9.19 -5.23 -5.69
C PHE A 33 9.10 -6.71 -6.11
N VAL A 34 8.42 -7.54 -5.34
CA VAL A 34 8.22 -8.96 -5.67
C VAL A 34 7.36 -9.14 -6.92
N ASN A 35 6.35 -8.29 -7.09
CA ASN A 35 5.40 -8.33 -8.19
C ASN A 35 5.15 -6.96 -8.84
N SER A 36 6.04 -6.03 -8.61
CA SER A 36 6.07 -4.68 -9.16
C SER A 36 7.45 -4.34 -9.68
N SER A 37 7.61 -3.19 -10.31
CA SER A 37 8.90 -2.75 -10.84
C SER A 37 9.14 -1.27 -10.58
N THR A 38 10.38 -0.84 -10.79
CA THR A 38 10.78 0.57 -10.66
C THR A 38 10.39 1.42 -11.85
N GLU A 39 10.01 0.82 -12.98
CA GLU A 39 9.69 1.52 -14.24
C GLU A 39 8.49 2.46 -14.07
N ALA A 40 7.46 2.04 -13.33
CA ALA A 40 6.31 2.88 -13.04
C ALA A 40 6.71 4.15 -12.29
N ILE A 41 7.64 4.01 -11.33
CA ILE A 41 8.15 5.15 -10.55
C ILE A 41 9.01 6.09 -11.42
N GLN A 42 9.83 5.53 -12.31
CA GLN A 42 10.61 6.32 -13.26
C GLN A 42 9.71 7.10 -14.21
N ALA A 43 8.63 6.47 -14.70
CA ALA A 43 7.64 7.12 -15.54
C ALA A 43 6.96 8.29 -14.81
N ILE A 44 6.59 8.12 -13.53
CA ILE A 44 6.01 9.19 -12.70
C ILE A 44 6.98 10.38 -12.59
N LYS A 45 8.25 10.11 -12.24
CA LYS A 45 9.28 11.16 -12.13
C LYS A 45 9.42 11.91 -13.45
N SER A 46 9.61 11.19 -14.55
CA SER A 46 9.74 11.79 -15.89
C SER A 46 8.51 12.62 -16.28
N TYR A 47 7.32 12.15 -15.95
CA TYR A 47 6.08 12.89 -16.22
C TYR A 47 6.01 14.22 -15.46
N LEU A 48 6.35 14.21 -14.17
CA LEU A 48 6.34 15.39 -13.31
C LEU A 48 7.44 16.38 -13.70
N ASP A 49 8.66 15.87 -13.97
CA ASP A 49 9.81 16.67 -14.39
C ASP A 49 9.53 17.38 -15.72
N ASN A 50 8.98 16.68 -16.72
CA ASN A 50 8.63 17.26 -18.03
C ASN A 50 7.56 18.36 -17.96
N ARG A 51 6.79 18.39 -16.86
CA ARG A 51 5.77 19.42 -16.63
C ARG A 51 6.19 20.48 -15.62
N ASN A 52 7.40 20.40 -15.11
CA ASN A 52 7.94 21.28 -14.06
C ASN A 52 7.02 21.29 -12.80
N ILE A 53 6.42 20.16 -12.46
CA ILE A 53 5.61 20.00 -11.25
C ILE A 53 6.55 19.64 -10.11
N PRO A 54 6.67 20.48 -9.07
CA PRO A 54 7.51 20.14 -7.91
C PRO A 54 6.89 18.99 -7.11
N TYR A 55 7.69 18.03 -6.71
CA TYR A 55 7.22 16.88 -5.94
C TYR A 55 8.20 16.44 -4.86
N LYS A 56 7.67 15.73 -3.85
CA LYS A 56 8.44 15.05 -2.81
C LYS A 56 8.06 13.57 -2.82
N LEU A 57 8.97 12.74 -3.31
CA LEU A 57 8.80 11.30 -3.44
C LEU A 57 9.99 10.55 -2.84
N GLY A 58 9.73 9.81 -1.77
CA GLY A 58 10.64 8.81 -1.21
C GLY A 58 10.25 7.40 -1.63
N ILE A 59 11.24 6.51 -1.79
CA ILE A 59 11.03 5.11 -2.15
C ILE A 59 11.87 4.26 -1.22
N ILE A 60 11.24 3.27 -0.59
CA ILE A 60 11.89 2.32 0.30
C ILE A 60 11.59 0.92 -0.25
N ASN A 61 12.67 0.19 -0.54
CA ASN A 61 12.56 -1.23 -0.85
C ASN A 61 12.48 -2.00 0.47
N GLY A 62 11.35 -2.64 0.71
CA GLY A 62 11.14 -3.38 1.95
C GLY A 62 9.82 -4.15 1.97
N ASP A 63 9.81 -5.15 2.82
CA ASP A 63 8.65 -6.02 3.03
C ASP A 63 7.85 -5.53 4.24
N ILE A 64 6.53 -5.46 4.10
CA ILE A 64 5.61 -5.04 5.17
C ILE A 64 5.65 -5.98 6.40
N ARG A 65 6.14 -7.20 6.22
CA ARG A 65 6.36 -8.15 7.32
C ARG A 65 7.54 -7.77 8.20
N ASP A 66 8.49 -7.01 7.66
CA ASP A 66 9.63 -6.52 8.43
C ASP A 66 9.25 -5.31 9.27
N LYS A 67 8.98 -5.60 10.53
CA LYS A 67 8.56 -4.58 11.50
C LYS A 67 9.65 -3.52 11.75
N SER A 68 10.93 -3.88 11.59
CA SER A 68 12.04 -2.94 11.79
C SER A 68 12.04 -1.86 10.71
N ILE A 69 11.81 -2.22 9.45
CA ILE A 69 11.69 -1.27 8.34
C ILE A 69 10.51 -0.31 8.59
N LEU A 70 9.37 -0.82 9.08
CA LEU A 70 8.24 0.03 9.40
C LEU A 70 8.58 1.04 10.51
N TYR A 71 9.25 0.61 11.57
CA TYR A 71 9.74 1.52 12.62
C TYR A 71 10.70 2.57 12.09
N ASP A 72 11.66 2.17 11.25
CA ASP A 72 12.61 3.11 10.65
C ASP A 72 11.91 4.17 9.79
N ILE A 73 10.89 3.77 9.02
CA ILE A 73 10.08 4.67 8.20
C ILE A 73 9.40 5.74 9.06
N PHE A 74 8.70 5.32 10.10
CA PHE A 74 7.94 6.24 10.95
C PHE A 74 8.87 7.10 11.81
N SER A 75 9.93 6.53 12.40
CA SER A 75 10.88 7.28 13.22
C SER A 75 11.63 8.32 12.40
N ASN A 76 12.12 7.97 11.20
CA ASN A 76 12.77 8.91 10.32
C ASN A 76 11.84 10.06 9.91
N ALA A 77 10.56 9.76 9.65
CA ALA A 77 9.58 10.80 9.34
C ALA A 77 9.37 11.79 10.48
N VAL A 78 9.39 11.32 11.73
CA VAL A 78 9.34 12.18 12.92
C VAL A 78 10.62 13.01 13.06
N ASN A 79 11.78 12.38 12.89
CA ASN A 79 13.09 13.06 12.96
C ASN A 79 13.22 14.16 11.89
N ASP A 80 12.64 13.96 10.71
CA ASP A 80 12.56 14.95 9.62
C ASP A 80 11.57 16.10 9.92
N CYS A 81 10.92 16.13 11.08
CA CYS A 81 9.83 17.05 11.41
C CYS A 81 8.67 17.03 10.41
N ASN A 82 8.47 15.90 9.74
CA ASN A 82 7.39 15.68 8.78
C ASN A 82 6.79 14.28 8.97
N PRO A 83 6.07 14.03 10.08
CA PRO A 83 5.54 12.72 10.43
C PRO A 83 4.54 12.21 9.39
N ILE A 84 4.41 10.89 9.29
CA ILE A 84 3.39 10.25 8.45
C ILE A 84 2.02 10.49 9.08
N GLN A 85 1.13 11.12 8.32
CA GLN A 85 -0.21 11.51 8.79
C GLN A 85 -1.30 10.57 8.30
N SER A 86 -1.04 9.83 7.24
CA SER A 86 -1.98 8.85 6.67
C SER A 86 -1.24 7.74 5.94
N VAL A 87 -1.85 6.57 5.91
CA VAL A 87 -1.38 5.41 5.15
C VAL A 87 -2.41 5.02 4.11
N ILE A 88 -1.96 4.76 2.88
CA ILE A 88 -2.75 4.06 1.86
C ILE A 88 -2.13 2.69 1.68
N HIS A 89 -2.85 1.66 2.11
CA HIS A 89 -2.35 0.29 2.18
C HIS A 89 -2.83 -0.53 0.99
N LEU A 90 -1.94 -0.77 0.03
CA LEU A 90 -2.16 -1.56 -1.18
C LEU A 90 -1.25 -2.79 -1.25
N ALA A 91 -0.24 -2.87 -0.38
CA ALA A 91 0.67 -4.01 -0.34
C ALA A 91 -0.10 -5.29 -0.01
N GLY A 92 0.10 -6.32 -0.83
CA GLY A 92 -0.52 -7.63 -0.63
C GLY A 92 -0.38 -8.51 -1.86
N LEU A 93 -0.42 -9.81 -1.64
CA LEU A 93 -0.50 -10.82 -2.69
C LEU A 93 -1.94 -10.95 -3.17
N LYS A 94 -2.16 -11.07 -4.49
CA LYS A 94 -3.49 -10.93 -5.12
C LYS A 94 -3.90 -12.09 -6.02
N SER A 95 -3.01 -13.05 -6.27
CA SER A 95 -3.30 -14.19 -7.15
C SER A 95 -4.18 -15.20 -6.43
N VAL A 96 -5.44 -15.33 -6.86
CA VAL A 96 -6.40 -16.26 -6.27
C VAL A 96 -5.90 -17.69 -6.38
N SER A 97 -5.41 -18.11 -7.56
CA SER A 97 -4.89 -19.47 -7.76
C SER A 97 -3.69 -19.79 -6.87
N GLU A 98 -2.77 -18.85 -6.71
CA GLU A 98 -1.61 -19.01 -5.86
C GLU A 98 -1.98 -19.08 -4.38
N SER A 99 -3.00 -18.33 -3.95
CA SER A 99 -3.47 -18.34 -2.56
C SER A 99 -3.97 -19.71 -2.11
N PHE A 100 -4.55 -20.50 -3.02
CA PHE A 100 -4.93 -21.90 -2.73
C PHE A 100 -3.71 -22.84 -2.60
N LEU A 101 -2.65 -22.57 -3.36
CA LEU A 101 -1.44 -23.38 -3.32
C LEU A 101 -0.55 -23.05 -2.11
N ASN A 102 -0.52 -21.78 -1.73
CA ASN A 102 0.36 -21.25 -0.68
C ASN A 102 -0.42 -20.42 0.35
N PRO A 103 -1.45 -20.97 1.02
CA PRO A 103 -2.34 -20.18 1.89
C PRO A 103 -1.62 -19.52 3.06
N LEU A 104 -0.65 -20.19 3.67
CA LEU A 104 0.09 -19.64 4.80
C LEU A 104 0.97 -18.46 4.40
N HIS A 105 1.54 -18.48 3.18
CA HIS A 105 2.31 -17.36 2.67
C HIS A 105 1.41 -16.13 2.42
N TYR A 106 0.21 -16.35 1.86
CA TYR A 106 -0.78 -15.28 1.69
C TYR A 106 -1.22 -14.70 3.02
N TRP A 107 -1.46 -15.56 4.02
CA TRP A 107 -1.80 -15.11 5.37
C TRP A 107 -0.67 -14.28 5.99
N ASP A 108 0.56 -14.77 5.89
CA ASP A 108 1.74 -14.08 6.43
C ASP A 108 1.91 -12.67 5.82
N VAL A 109 1.84 -12.55 4.50
CA VAL A 109 1.97 -11.25 3.84
C VAL A 109 0.76 -10.35 4.10
N ASN A 110 -0.45 -10.85 3.81
CA ASN A 110 -1.65 -10.00 3.79
C ASN A 110 -2.21 -9.72 5.18
N VAL A 111 -2.09 -10.66 6.12
CA VAL A 111 -2.64 -10.49 7.48
C VAL A 111 -1.55 -10.08 8.45
N CYS A 112 -0.47 -10.87 8.61
CA CYS A 112 0.56 -10.54 9.58
C CYS A 112 1.32 -9.26 9.19
N GLY A 113 1.59 -9.05 7.90
CA GLY A 113 2.16 -7.79 7.40
C GLY A 113 1.28 -6.57 7.71
N THR A 114 -0.03 -6.69 7.48
CA THR A 114 -0.99 -5.63 7.84
C THR A 114 -1.04 -5.38 9.34
N GLN A 115 -1.01 -6.44 10.17
CA GLN A 115 -0.97 -6.31 11.62
C GLN A 115 0.29 -5.56 12.09
N ASN A 116 1.45 -5.85 11.49
CA ASN A 116 2.69 -5.13 11.79
C ASN A 116 2.57 -3.64 11.47
N LEU A 117 2.03 -3.30 10.30
CA LEU A 117 1.78 -1.92 9.90
C LEU A 117 0.86 -1.20 10.90
N LEU A 118 -0.28 -1.80 11.25
CA LEU A 118 -1.23 -1.22 12.20
C LEU A 118 -0.64 -1.05 13.59
N ALA A 119 0.21 -1.99 14.04
CA ALA A 119 0.90 -1.88 15.33
C ALA A 119 1.85 -0.68 15.35
N VAL A 120 2.67 -0.49 14.31
CA VAL A 120 3.58 0.65 14.21
C VAL A 120 2.81 1.97 14.04
N MET A 121 1.78 2.02 13.20
CA MET A 121 0.90 3.18 13.06
C MET A 121 0.33 3.63 14.41
N LYS A 122 -0.11 2.68 15.25
CA LYS A 122 -0.63 2.98 16.59
C LYS A 122 0.44 3.61 17.48
N GLU A 123 1.66 3.11 17.48
CA GLU A 123 2.75 3.63 18.31
C GLU A 123 3.16 5.06 17.92
N TYR A 124 3.03 5.40 16.64
CA TYR A 124 3.30 6.75 16.12
C TYR A 124 2.04 7.63 15.99
N GLU A 125 0.94 7.23 16.59
CA GLU A 125 -0.34 7.96 16.61
C GLU A 125 -0.88 8.31 15.21
N CYS A 126 -0.55 7.50 14.20
CA CYS A 126 -1.06 7.63 12.84
C CYS A 126 -2.34 6.80 12.69
N PHE A 127 -3.51 7.41 12.88
CA PHE A 127 -4.80 6.69 12.88
C PHE A 127 -5.58 6.79 11.57
N SER A 128 -5.03 7.45 10.56
CA SER A 128 -5.68 7.56 9.25
C SER A 128 -5.15 6.50 8.30
N ILE A 129 -6.02 5.59 7.87
CA ILE A 129 -5.69 4.54 6.90
C ILE A 129 -6.79 4.38 5.85
N VAL A 130 -6.37 4.25 4.59
CA VAL A 130 -7.21 3.74 3.49
C VAL A 130 -6.69 2.35 3.14
N PHE A 131 -7.54 1.36 3.31
CA PHE A 131 -7.22 -0.04 3.03
C PHE A 131 -7.87 -0.50 1.72
N SER A 132 -7.07 -1.01 0.78
CA SER A 132 -7.60 -1.60 -0.44
C SER A 132 -8.03 -3.03 -0.19
N SER A 133 -9.31 -3.23 0.02
CA SER A 133 -9.92 -4.55 0.14
C SER A 133 -10.03 -5.26 -1.22
N SER A 134 -10.68 -6.39 -1.27
CA SER A 134 -10.84 -7.22 -2.46
C SER A 134 -12.31 -7.58 -2.68
N ALA A 135 -12.76 -7.59 -3.92
CA ALA A 135 -14.10 -8.09 -4.28
C ALA A 135 -14.26 -9.60 -4.00
N THR A 136 -13.16 -10.34 -3.84
CA THR A 136 -13.22 -11.78 -3.50
C THR A 136 -13.79 -12.06 -2.13
N ILE A 137 -13.91 -11.04 -1.25
CA ILE A 137 -14.60 -11.16 0.05
C ILE A 137 -16.06 -11.59 -0.08
N TYR A 138 -16.71 -11.29 -1.21
CA TYR A 138 -18.10 -11.66 -1.46
C TYR A 138 -18.26 -13.11 -1.96
N GLY A 139 -17.16 -13.77 -2.36
CA GLY A 139 -17.18 -15.13 -2.85
C GLY A 139 -17.96 -15.30 -4.17
N LEU A 140 -18.61 -16.43 -4.34
CA LEU A 140 -19.46 -16.71 -5.51
C LEU A 140 -20.85 -16.11 -5.29
N THR A 141 -21.18 -15.06 -6.03
CA THR A 141 -22.49 -14.43 -6.00
C THR A 141 -23.16 -14.47 -7.38
N LYS A 142 -24.51 -14.57 -7.37
CA LYS A 142 -25.35 -14.45 -8.57
C LYS A 142 -25.88 -13.02 -8.77
N SER A 143 -25.71 -12.15 -7.79
CA SER A 143 -26.15 -10.75 -7.85
C SER A 143 -25.10 -9.88 -8.53
N ILE A 144 -25.42 -9.26 -9.65
CA ILE A 144 -24.57 -8.35 -10.42
C ILE A 144 -25.39 -7.10 -10.75
N PRO A 145 -24.92 -5.91 -10.39
CA PRO A 145 -23.70 -5.59 -9.61
C PRO A 145 -23.81 -6.05 -8.15
N ILE A 146 -22.64 -6.31 -7.53
CA ILE A 146 -22.56 -6.69 -6.11
C ILE A 146 -22.71 -5.41 -5.28
N SER A 147 -23.67 -5.41 -4.35
CA SER A 147 -23.84 -4.33 -3.37
C SER A 147 -22.81 -4.44 -2.25
N GLU A 148 -22.44 -3.31 -1.64
CA GLU A 148 -21.56 -3.27 -0.47
C GLU A 148 -22.16 -4.01 0.75
N ASP A 149 -23.49 -4.07 0.84
CA ASP A 149 -24.23 -4.80 1.89
C ASP A 149 -24.33 -6.31 1.64
N HIS A 150 -23.72 -6.79 0.53
CA HIS A 150 -23.78 -8.22 0.21
C HIS A 150 -23.06 -9.05 1.27
N LYS A 151 -23.59 -10.24 1.58
CA LYS A 151 -23.00 -11.13 2.57
C LYS A 151 -21.55 -11.50 2.19
N LEU A 152 -20.64 -11.36 3.14
CA LEU A 152 -19.25 -11.77 2.98
C LEU A 152 -19.16 -13.30 3.04
N SER A 153 -18.52 -13.91 2.05
CA SER A 153 -18.35 -15.36 1.95
C SER A 153 -17.07 -15.70 1.15
N PRO A 154 -15.88 -15.27 1.64
CA PRO A 154 -14.64 -15.53 0.91
C PRO A 154 -14.40 -17.03 0.79
N ILE A 155 -13.83 -17.46 -0.34
CA ILE A 155 -13.53 -18.85 -0.65
C ILE A 155 -12.04 -19.16 -0.68
N ASN A 156 -11.22 -18.14 -0.54
CA ASN A 156 -9.75 -18.24 -0.48
C ASN A 156 -9.21 -17.37 0.66
N PRO A 157 -7.98 -17.66 1.15
CA PRO A 157 -7.33 -16.86 2.20
C PRO A 157 -6.94 -15.45 1.74
#